data_719695ccea819c0a024e9ec7b97c7039
#
_entry.id   719695ccea819c0a024e9ec7b97c7039
#
_cell.length_a   1.000
_cell.length_b   1.000
_cell.length_c   1.000
_cell.angle_alpha   90.00
_cell.angle_beta   90.00
_cell.angle_gamma   90.00
#
_symmetry.space_group_name_H-M   'P 1'
#
loop_
_entity.id
_entity.type
_entity.pdbx_description
1 polymer ?
#
loop_
_entity_poly.entity_id
_entity_poly.type
_entity_poly.pdbx_seq_one_letter_code
_entity_poly.pdbx_strand_id
1 'polypeptide(L)'
;MEERLQNLIRAIKSSTRLVQKQYLAGLWRYFPLAPSIDGNDILLGDDAAAIKSGDSFLLLAAEGVYQPLLDSNPYLAGRTSVLTNVNDIYAMGGRPVALVDVLFSRNETSAGEVLRGIRDNAGRYGVPVVGGHTTLD
;
A
#
# COMPACT_ATOMS: atom_id res chain seq x y z
N MET A 1 -1.11 38.61 -2.60
CA MET A 1 -0.69 37.31 -3.20
C MET A 1 0.03 36.45 -2.18
N GLU A 2 1.02 37.00 -1.51
CA GLU A 2 1.85 36.33 -0.47
C GLU A 2 1.01 35.76 0.69
N GLU A 3 0.11 36.54 1.28
CA GLU A 3 -0.74 36.12 2.39
C GLU A 3 -1.66 34.92 2.02
N ARG A 4 -2.21 34.93 0.80
CA ARG A 4 -3.05 33.83 0.31
C ARG A 4 -2.23 32.54 0.15
N LEU A 5 -0.99 32.65 -0.34
CA LEU A 5 -0.07 31.53 -0.45
C LEU A 5 0.30 30.98 0.91
N GLN A 6 0.64 31.83 1.88
CA GLN A 6 0.96 31.42 3.25
C GLN A 6 -0.21 30.76 3.96
N ASN A 7 -1.44 31.24 3.72
CA ASN A 7 -2.64 30.60 4.26
C ASN A 7 -2.85 29.21 3.65
N LEU A 8 -2.65 29.05 2.35
CA LEU A 8 -2.74 27.75 1.66
C LEU A 8 -1.68 26.77 2.19
N ILE A 9 -0.44 27.20 2.32
CA ILE A 9 0.66 26.39 2.87
C ILE A 9 0.32 25.93 4.29
N ARG A 10 -0.20 26.83 5.15
CA ARG A 10 -0.64 26.45 6.50
C ARG A 10 -1.75 25.43 6.49
N ALA A 11 -2.77 25.63 5.66
CA ALA A 11 -3.88 24.69 5.53
C ALA A 11 -3.43 23.30 5.06
N ILE A 12 -2.52 23.23 4.10
CA ILE A 12 -1.94 21.97 3.62
C ILE A 12 -1.14 21.30 4.75
N LYS A 13 -0.23 22.02 5.41
CA LYS A 13 0.61 21.48 6.49
C LYS A 13 -0.19 21.00 7.70
N SER A 14 -1.34 21.60 7.98
CA SER A 14 -2.24 21.21 9.08
C SER A 14 -3.27 20.16 8.68
N SER A 15 -3.29 19.70 7.43
CA SER A 15 -4.25 18.68 7.02
C SER A 15 -3.98 17.36 7.77
N THR A 16 -5.05 16.73 8.26
CA THR A 16 -4.97 15.49 9.06
C THR A 16 -4.16 14.39 8.36
N ARG A 17 -4.29 14.30 7.04
CA ARG A 17 -3.58 13.28 6.25
C ARG A 17 -2.06 13.53 6.21
N LEU A 18 -1.61 14.78 6.10
CA LEU A 18 -0.18 15.10 6.14
C LEU A 18 0.39 14.95 7.54
N VAL A 19 -0.36 15.35 8.58
CA VAL A 19 0.03 15.15 9.97
C VAL A 19 0.19 13.66 10.27
N GLN A 20 -0.73 12.81 9.81
CA GLN A 20 -0.60 11.35 9.95
C GLN A 20 0.64 10.80 9.24
N LYS A 21 0.99 11.29 8.06
CA LYS A 21 2.23 10.89 7.36
C LYS A 21 3.52 11.32 8.08
N GLN A 22 3.48 12.31 8.95
CA GLN A 22 4.64 12.71 9.76
C GLN A 22 5.07 11.61 10.76
N TYR A 23 4.16 10.69 11.14
CA TYR A 23 4.52 9.52 11.95
C TYR A 23 5.51 8.60 11.22
N LEU A 24 5.52 8.58 9.89
CA LEU A 24 6.50 7.83 9.11
C LEU A 24 7.94 8.28 9.41
N ALA A 25 8.13 9.58 9.65
CA ALA A 25 9.45 10.11 10.06
C ALA A 25 9.93 9.55 11.42
N GLY A 26 9.04 8.97 12.22
CA GLY A 26 9.38 8.29 13.48
C GLY A 26 9.82 6.84 13.32
N LEU A 27 9.57 6.21 12.19
CA LEU A 27 9.88 4.79 11.95
C LEU A 27 11.39 4.52 11.97
N TRP A 28 12.21 5.51 11.59
CA TRP A 28 13.67 5.42 11.66
C TRP A 28 14.22 5.05 13.04
N ARG A 29 13.45 5.30 14.10
CA ARG A 29 13.82 4.95 15.47
C ARG A 29 13.72 3.44 15.72
N TYR A 30 12.86 2.76 15.00
CA TYR A 30 12.57 1.33 15.15
C TYR A 30 13.30 0.49 14.11
N PHE A 31 13.45 1.02 12.92
CA PHE A 31 14.12 0.36 11.82
C PHE A 31 15.40 1.13 11.51
N PRO A 32 16.57 0.63 11.94
CA PRO A 32 17.82 1.22 11.48
C PRO A 32 17.81 1.26 9.97
N LEU A 33 18.44 2.29 9.39
CA LEU A 33 18.60 2.40 7.95
C LEU A 33 18.99 1.03 7.41
N ALA A 34 18.20 0.54 6.47
CA ALA A 34 18.50 -0.74 5.85
C ALA A 34 19.96 -0.71 5.40
N PRO A 35 20.76 -1.71 5.73
CA PRO A 35 22.15 -1.76 5.26
C PRO A 35 22.10 -1.59 3.75
N SER A 36 22.99 -0.75 3.22
CA SER A 36 23.12 -0.59 1.78
C SER A 36 23.26 -1.97 1.16
N ILE A 37 22.34 -2.32 0.27
CA ILE A 37 22.45 -3.57 -0.49
C ILE A 37 23.38 -3.25 -1.65
N ASP A 38 24.59 -3.80 -1.62
CA ASP A 38 25.65 -3.60 -2.63
C ASP A 38 25.99 -2.11 -2.89
N GLY A 39 26.04 -1.28 -1.84
CA GLY A 39 26.43 0.15 -1.95
C GLY A 39 25.32 1.08 -2.42
N ASN A 40 24.09 0.60 -2.61
CA ASN A 40 22.93 1.44 -2.89
C ASN A 40 22.07 1.57 -1.65
N ASP A 41 21.93 2.79 -1.14
CA ASP A 41 21.05 3.09 -0.01
C ASP A 41 19.60 3.01 -0.49
N ILE A 42 18.86 2.02 0.04
CA ILE A 42 17.42 1.94 -0.16
C ILE A 42 16.75 2.70 0.97
N LEU A 43 16.16 3.83 0.64
CA LEU A 43 15.47 4.67 1.62
C LEU A 43 14.10 4.08 1.94
N LEU A 44 13.78 4.02 3.25
CA LEU A 44 12.41 3.77 3.71
C LEU A 44 11.55 5.02 3.42
N GLY A 45 10.28 4.79 3.06
CA GLY A 45 9.29 5.87 2.99
C GLY A 45 8.82 6.18 1.58
N ASP A 46 9.18 5.38 0.61
CA ASP A 46 8.61 5.41 -0.74
C ASP A 46 7.39 4.49 -0.86
N ASP A 47 6.71 4.50 -2.00
CA ASP A 47 5.48 3.73 -2.25
C ASP A 47 5.70 2.21 -2.23
N ALA A 48 6.92 1.73 -2.51
CA ALA A 48 7.27 0.32 -2.40
C ALA A 48 8.72 0.16 -1.92
N ALA A 49 8.99 -0.97 -1.28
CA ALA A 49 10.37 -1.38 -0.99
C ALA A 49 11.05 -1.87 -2.27
N ALA A 50 12.30 -1.42 -2.50
CA ALA A 50 13.12 -1.89 -3.61
C ALA A 50 14.21 -2.82 -3.07
N ILE A 51 14.19 -4.08 -3.49
CA ILE A 51 15.14 -5.13 -3.06
C ILE A 51 16.00 -5.50 -4.25
N LYS A 52 17.32 -5.32 -4.14
CA LYS A 52 18.23 -5.63 -5.24
C LYS A 52 18.23 -7.12 -5.55
N SER A 53 18.18 -7.46 -6.85
CA SER A 53 18.18 -8.82 -7.36
C SER A 53 18.98 -8.89 -8.65
N GLY A 54 20.27 -9.19 -8.55
CA GLY A 54 21.21 -9.12 -9.68
C GLY A 54 21.32 -7.70 -10.24
N ASP A 55 21.09 -7.52 -11.53
CA ASP A 55 21.11 -6.22 -12.22
C ASP A 55 19.77 -5.49 -12.21
N SER A 56 18.79 -5.98 -11.43
CA SER A 56 17.43 -5.42 -11.34
C SER A 56 16.99 -5.28 -9.89
N PHE A 57 15.75 -4.82 -9.67
CA PHE A 57 15.12 -4.73 -8.37
C PHE A 57 13.80 -5.49 -8.34
N LEU A 58 13.54 -6.16 -7.23
CA LEU A 58 12.22 -6.62 -6.86
C LEU A 58 11.53 -5.51 -6.06
N LEU A 59 10.32 -5.15 -6.46
CA LEU A 59 9.49 -4.18 -5.75
C LEU A 59 8.46 -4.93 -4.90
N LEU A 60 8.33 -4.52 -3.65
CA LEU A 60 7.37 -5.08 -2.71
C LEU A 60 6.53 -3.94 -2.11
N ALA A 61 5.25 -3.91 -2.43
CA ALA A 61 4.26 -3.00 -1.86
C ALA A 61 3.30 -3.76 -0.93
N ALA A 62 2.85 -3.11 0.13
CA ALA A 62 1.83 -3.63 1.03
C ALA A 62 0.99 -2.49 1.60
N GLU A 63 -0.28 -2.46 1.25
CA GLU A 63 -1.22 -1.42 1.66
C GLU A 63 -2.38 -2.00 2.47
N GLY A 64 -2.73 -1.28 3.54
CA GLY A 64 -3.92 -1.59 4.35
C GLY A 64 -5.21 -1.07 3.70
N VAL A 65 -6.30 -1.79 3.87
CA VAL A 65 -7.61 -1.33 3.40
C VAL A 65 -8.20 -0.31 4.37
N TYR A 66 -8.77 0.76 3.83
CA TYR A 66 -9.46 1.78 4.61
C TYR A 66 -10.71 1.21 5.27
N GLN A 67 -10.73 1.13 6.62
CA GLN A 67 -11.77 0.46 7.39
C GLN A 67 -13.20 0.92 7.06
N PRO A 68 -13.51 2.23 6.97
CA PRO A 68 -14.86 2.66 6.61
C PRO A 68 -15.33 2.19 5.22
N LEU A 69 -14.42 1.98 4.28
CA LEU A 69 -14.76 1.38 2.98
C LEU A 69 -15.06 -0.10 3.12
N LEU A 70 -14.25 -0.81 3.93
CA LEU A 70 -14.49 -2.23 4.23
C LEU A 70 -15.85 -2.44 4.88
N ASP A 71 -16.23 -1.59 5.84
CA ASP A 71 -17.50 -1.68 6.56
C ASP A 71 -18.71 -1.36 5.66
N SER A 72 -18.58 -0.40 4.75
CA SER A 72 -19.68 0.06 3.90
C SER A 72 -19.82 -0.73 2.59
N ASN A 73 -18.72 -1.21 2.03
CA ASN A 73 -18.70 -1.93 0.76
C ASN A 73 -17.49 -2.88 0.66
N PRO A 74 -17.60 -4.09 1.26
CA PRO A 74 -16.51 -5.07 1.28
C PRO A 74 -16.01 -5.47 -0.12
N TYR A 75 -16.90 -5.60 -1.09
CA TYR A 75 -16.52 -5.90 -2.47
C TYR A 75 -15.63 -4.80 -3.08
N LEU A 76 -16.02 -3.53 -2.91
CA LEU A 76 -15.22 -2.40 -3.39
C LEU A 76 -13.90 -2.30 -2.64
N ALA A 77 -13.89 -2.58 -1.33
CA ALA A 77 -12.68 -2.64 -0.52
C ALA A 77 -11.67 -3.65 -1.07
N GLY A 78 -12.12 -4.86 -1.42
CA GLY A 78 -11.29 -5.87 -2.08
C GLY A 78 -10.76 -5.43 -3.45
N ARG A 79 -11.56 -4.75 -4.24
CA ARG A 79 -11.08 -4.17 -5.51
C ARG A 79 -10.04 -3.09 -5.31
N THR A 80 -10.26 -2.22 -4.33
CA THR A 80 -9.36 -1.11 -4.03
C THR A 80 -8.02 -1.60 -3.50
N SER A 81 -7.99 -2.66 -2.69
CA SER A 81 -6.74 -3.24 -2.18
C SER A 81 -5.81 -3.69 -3.32
N VAL A 82 -6.34 -4.31 -4.37
CA VAL A 82 -5.55 -4.63 -5.56
C VAL A 82 -5.07 -3.38 -6.29
N LEU A 83 -5.98 -2.40 -6.47
CA LEU A 83 -5.66 -1.16 -7.19
C LEU A 83 -4.52 -0.37 -6.54
N THR A 84 -4.56 -0.19 -5.20
CA THR A 84 -3.52 0.57 -4.49
C THR A 84 -2.16 -0.09 -4.64
N ASN A 85 -2.04 -1.38 -4.36
CA ASN A 85 -0.77 -2.10 -4.49
C ASN A 85 -0.23 -2.11 -5.93
N VAL A 86 -1.10 -2.26 -6.92
CA VAL A 86 -0.72 -2.19 -8.34
C VAL A 86 -0.20 -0.79 -8.69
N ASN A 87 -0.86 0.26 -8.19
CA ASN A 87 -0.44 1.65 -8.41
C ASN A 87 0.92 1.94 -7.80
N ASP A 88 1.20 1.45 -6.59
CA ASP A 88 2.48 1.66 -5.90
C ASP A 88 3.64 1.05 -6.71
N ILE A 89 3.45 -0.16 -7.23
CA ILE A 89 4.45 -0.79 -8.11
C ILE A 89 4.67 0.02 -9.40
N TYR A 90 3.60 0.53 -10.01
CA TYR A 90 3.72 1.37 -11.21
C TYR A 90 4.34 2.73 -10.90
N ALA A 91 4.03 3.35 -9.74
CA ALA A 91 4.62 4.62 -9.31
C ALA A 91 6.14 4.51 -9.17
N MET A 92 6.64 3.33 -8.75
CA MET A 92 8.07 3.01 -8.67
C MET A 92 8.69 2.60 -10.03
N GLY A 93 7.94 2.68 -11.13
CA GLY A 93 8.40 2.30 -12.46
C GLY A 93 8.47 0.79 -12.70
N GLY A 94 7.92 -0.01 -11.80
CA GLY A 94 7.91 -1.46 -11.88
C GLY A 94 6.72 -2.03 -12.64
N ARG A 95 6.70 -3.36 -12.80
CA ARG A 95 5.59 -4.13 -13.34
C ARG A 95 5.09 -5.11 -12.30
N PRO A 96 3.80 -5.05 -11.90
CA PRO A 96 3.22 -6.04 -10.99
C PRO A 96 3.28 -7.45 -11.60
N VAL A 97 3.70 -8.44 -10.82
CA VAL A 97 3.85 -9.83 -11.30
C VAL A 97 2.99 -10.82 -10.54
N ALA A 98 2.71 -10.53 -9.25
CA ALA A 98 1.90 -11.38 -8.39
C ALA A 98 1.35 -10.58 -7.21
N LEU A 99 0.30 -11.10 -6.58
CA LEU A 99 -0.33 -10.59 -5.37
C LEU A 99 -0.35 -11.70 -4.30
N VAL A 100 -0.19 -11.29 -3.06
CA VAL A 100 -0.59 -12.07 -1.89
C VAL A 100 -1.62 -11.27 -1.10
N ASP A 101 -2.56 -11.94 -0.44
CA ASP A 101 -3.54 -11.28 0.43
C ASP A 101 -3.32 -11.63 1.89
N VAL A 102 -3.71 -10.71 2.78
CA VAL A 102 -3.83 -10.96 4.21
C VAL A 102 -5.20 -10.46 4.64
N LEU A 103 -6.08 -11.38 5.02
CA LEU A 103 -7.46 -11.06 5.39
C LEU A 103 -7.82 -11.68 6.74
N PHE A 104 -8.19 -10.83 7.69
CA PHE A 104 -8.79 -11.22 8.95
C PHE A 104 -10.24 -10.73 8.98
N SER A 105 -11.19 -11.60 9.22
CA SER A 105 -12.60 -11.24 9.24
C SER A 105 -13.37 -12.06 10.26
N ARG A 106 -14.31 -11.41 10.94
CA ARG A 106 -15.31 -12.07 11.81
C ARG A 106 -16.60 -12.43 11.09
N ASN A 107 -16.70 -12.09 9.82
CA ASN A 107 -17.90 -12.26 9.03
C ASN A 107 -17.56 -12.91 7.69
N GLU A 108 -17.97 -14.16 7.53
CA GLU A 108 -17.71 -14.95 6.33
C GLU A 108 -18.28 -14.31 5.05
N THR A 109 -19.49 -13.72 5.14
CA THR A 109 -20.10 -13.03 3.99
C THR A 109 -19.27 -11.83 3.56
N SER A 110 -18.83 -11.00 4.51
CA SER A 110 -17.98 -9.86 4.23
C SER A 110 -16.62 -10.31 3.65
N ALA A 111 -16.02 -11.34 4.21
CA ALA A 111 -14.79 -11.92 3.69
C ALA A 111 -14.95 -12.41 2.25
N GLY A 112 -16.04 -13.11 1.95
CA GLY A 112 -16.36 -13.58 0.61
C GLY A 112 -16.50 -12.44 -0.40
N GLU A 113 -17.13 -11.33 -0.02
CA GLU A 113 -17.23 -10.13 -0.85
C GLU A 113 -15.86 -9.47 -1.11
N VAL A 114 -15.00 -9.38 -0.08
CA VAL A 114 -13.63 -8.87 -0.24
C VAL A 114 -12.84 -9.75 -1.21
N LEU A 115 -12.83 -11.07 -1.00
CA LEU A 115 -12.11 -12.02 -1.86
C LEU A 115 -12.62 -11.99 -3.30
N ARG A 116 -13.94 -11.83 -3.50
CA ARG A 116 -14.53 -11.64 -4.82
C ARG A 116 -14.02 -10.36 -5.49
N GLY A 117 -13.96 -9.25 -4.74
CA GLY A 117 -13.41 -7.99 -5.22
C GLY A 117 -11.94 -8.09 -5.60
N ILE A 118 -11.13 -8.77 -4.79
CA ILE A 118 -9.71 -9.06 -5.07
C ILE A 118 -9.59 -9.86 -6.38
N ARG A 119 -10.32 -10.98 -6.49
CA ARG A 119 -10.31 -11.84 -7.69
C ARG A 119 -10.62 -11.05 -8.96
N ASP A 120 -11.70 -10.29 -8.93
CA ASP A 120 -12.21 -9.59 -10.13
C ASP A 120 -11.24 -8.49 -10.57
N ASN A 121 -10.60 -7.79 -9.62
CA ASN A 121 -9.64 -6.76 -9.96
C ASN A 121 -8.25 -7.32 -10.32
N ALA A 122 -7.81 -8.38 -9.67
CA ALA A 122 -6.61 -9.11 -10.04
C ALA A 122 -6.69 -9.63 -11.50
N GLY A 123 -7.83 -10.21 -11.86
CA GLY A 123 -8.11 -10.62 -13.24
C GLY A 123 -8.11 -9.45 -14.23
N ARG A 124 -8.66 -8.30 -13.84
CA ARG A 124 -8.67 -7.08 -14.68
C ARG A 124 -7.27 -6.55 -14.98
N TYR A 125 -6.35 -6.60 -14.01
CA TYR A 125 -4.97 -6.17 -14.17
C TYR A 125 -4.05 -7.27 -14.72
N GLY A 126 -4.55 -8.50 -14.85
CA GLY A 126 -3.74 -9.64 -15.27
C GLY A 126 -2.65 -10.02 -14.27
N VAL A 127 -2.85 -9.74 -12.98
CA VAL A 127 -1.90 -10.03 -11.91
C VAL A 127 -2.47 -11.15 -11.03
N PRO A 128 -1.88 -12.35 -11.02
CA PRO A 128 -2.44 -13.48 -10.27
C PRO A 128 -2.28 -13.31 -8.75
N VAL A 129 -3.26 -13.77 -8.00
CA VAL A 129 -3.12 -14.01 -6.56
C VAL A 129 -2.47 -15.39 -6.39
N VAL A 130 -1.29 -15.42 -5.76
CA VAL A 130 -0.45 -16.63 -5.66
C VAL A 130 -0.34 -17.18 -4.26
N GLY A 131 -0.94 -16.53 -3.27
CA GLY A 131 -0.95 -16.96 -1.89
C GLY A 131 -1.48 -15.89 -0.96
N GLY A 132 -1.29 -16.12 0.34
CA GLY A 132 -1.72 -15.18 1.36
C GLY A 132 -2.08 -15.88 2.65
N HIS A 133 -2.82 -15.18 3.52
CA HIS A 133 -3.32 -15.69 4.79
C HIS A 133 -4.73 -15.17 5.05
N THR A 134 -5.69 -16.07 5.15
CA THR A 134 -7.08 -15.74 5.48
C THR A 134 -7.49 -16.43 6.77
N THR A 135 -7.97 -15.65 7.74
CA THR A 135 -8.52 -16.15 9.00
C THR A 135 -9.95 -15.62 9.17
N LEU A 136 -10.84 -16.54 9.54
CA LEU A 136 -12.23 -16.25 9.92
C LEU A 136 -12.39 -16.60 11.39
N ASP A 137 -12.52 -15.59 12.29
CA ASP A 137 -12.71 -15.74 13.73
C ASP A 137 -14.14 -15.39 14.16
#